data_7cf935cbed59c746e6d983fa98c1601f
#
_entry.id   7cf935cbed59c746e6d983fa98c1601f
#
_cell.length_a   1.000
_cell.length_b   1.000
_cell.length_c   1.000
_cell.angle_alpha   90.00
_cell.angle_beta   90.00
_cell.angle_gamma   90.00
#
_symmetry.space_group_name_H-M   'P 1'
#
loop_
_entity.id
_entity.type
_entity.pdbx_description
1 polymer ?
#
loop_
_entity_poly.entity_id
_entity_poly.type
_entity_poly.pdbx_seq_one_letter_code
_entity_poly.pdbx_strand_id
1 'polypeptide(L)'
;MCSSDLARRARTVLRAGVRRLLGTVDAIVSPTCARPPEPLEGLDPDTRFREPSFVNPYNVLGIPAMSLPCGFGTDGLPVGLQIATGPFEEPLLLRIGRAYERATPWRERRPPA
;
A
#
# COMPACT_ATOMS: atom_id res chain seq x y z
N MET A 1 -7.25 -28.46 -15.08
CA MET A 1 -6.39 -27.70 -14.16
C MET A 1 -7.28 -26.80 -13.31
N CYS A 2 -7.21 -26.91 -11.99
CA CYS A 2 -8.09 -26.13 -11.11
C CYS A 2 -7.67 -24.65 -11.13
N SER A 3 -8.65 -23.73 -11.07
CA SER A 3 -8.42 -22.28 -11.01
C SER A 3 -7.45 -21.86 -9.88
N SER A 4 -7.49 -22.59 -8.75
CA SER A 4 -6.57 -22.38 -7.62
C SER A 4 -5.11 -22.70 -7.95
N ASP A 5 -4.83 -23.66 -8.82
CA ASP A 5 -3.45 -24.01 -9.19
C ASP A 5 -2.82 -22.95 -10.10
N LEU A 6 -3.62 -22.38 -10.99
CA LEU A 6 -3.16 -21.27 -11.83
C LEU A 6 -2.84 -20.03 -10.97
N ALA A 7 -3.70 -19.71 -10.02
CA ALA A 7 -3.48 -18.60 -9.09
C ALA A 7 -2.20 -18.80 -8.24
N ARG A 8 -1.95 -20.01 -7.75
CA ARG A 8 -0.72 -20.35 -7.00
C ARG A 8 0.55 -20.20 -7.85
N ARG A 9 0.50 -20.65 -9.11
CA ARG A 9 1.63 -20.50 -10.05
C ARG A 9 1.90 -19.02 -10.34
N ALA A 10 0.87 -18.24 -10.64
CA ALA A 10 0.98 -16.80 -10.85
C ALA A 10 1.60 -16.10 -9.63
N ARG A 11 1.14 -16.43 -8.42
CA ARG A 11 1.71 -15.93 -7.17
C ARG A 11 3.21 -16.25 -7.03
N THR A 12 3.62 -17.45 -7.39
CA THR A 12 5.03 -17.86 -7.33
C THR A 12 5.91 -17.02 -8.26
N VAL A 13 5.44 -16.78 -9.49
CA VAL A 13 6.15 -15.94 -10.46
C VAL A 13 6.26 -14.51 -9.98
N LEU A 14 5.16 -13.94 -9.47
CA LEU A 14 5.13 -12.59 -8.92
C LEU A 14 6.10 -12.44 -7.73
N ARG A 15 6.10 -13.41 -6.81
CA ARG A 15 7.04 -13.42 -5.67
C ARG A 15 8.50 -13.41 -6.11
N ALA A 16 8.84 -14.21 -7.13
CA ALA A 16 10.21 -14.24 -7.66
C ALA A 16 10.60 -12.89 -8.29
N GLY A 17 9.69 -12.24 -9.00
CA GLY A 17 9.91 -10.92 -9.59
C GLY A 17 10.14 -9.84 -8.52
N VAL A 18 9.28 -9.80 -7.50
CA VAL A 18 9.41 -8.81 -6.42
C VAL A 18 10.65 -9.04 -5.56
N ARG A 19 11.03 -10.30 -5.30
CA ARG A 19 12.29 -10.60 -4.61
C ARG A 19 13.51 -10.08 -5.36
N ARG A 20 13.53 -10.20 -6.69
CA ARG A 20 14.61 -9.63 -7.50
C ARG A 20 14.65 -8.11 -7.40
N LEU A 21 13.50 -7.46 -7.47
CA LEU A 21 13.39 -6.01 -7.31
C LEU A 21 13.90 -5.57 -5.93
N LEU A 22 13.44 -6.19 -4.87
CA LEU A 22 13.86 -5.91 -3.48
C LEU A 22 15.32 -6.32 -3.20
N GLY A 23 15.98 -7.04 -4.10
CA GLY A 23 17.44 -7.22 -4.08
C GLY A 23 18.22 -6.02 -4.62
N THR A 24 17.55 -5.05 -5.24
CA THR A 24 18.17 -3.84 -5.81
C THR A 24 17.73 -2.55 -5.11
N VAL A 25 16.67 -2.61 -4.32
CA VAL A 25 16.13 -1.48 -3.54
C VAL A 25 15.74 -1.95 -2.14
N ASP A 26 15.78 -1.08 -1.17
CA ASP A 26 15.44 -1.39 0.23
C ASP A 26 13.92 -1.40 0.48
N ALA A 27 13.17 -0.62 -0.29
CA ALA A 27 11.73 -0.52 -0.17
C ALA A 27 11.06 -0.13 -1.48
N ILE A 28 9.77 -0.44 -1.59
CA ILE A 28 8.88 -0.01 -2.67
C ILE A 28 7.91 1.00 -2.08
N VAL A 29 7.71 2.11 -2.78
CA VAL A 29 6.80 3.18 -2.37
C VAL A 29 5.72 3.36 -3.43
N SER A 30 4.48 3.50 -3.00
CA SER A 30 3.32 3.73 -3.87
C SER A 30 2.23 4.53 -3.15
N PRO A 31 1.25 5.09 -3.85
CA PRO A 31 0.01 5.52 -3.21
C PRO A 31 -0.66 4.34 -2.51
N THR A 32 -1.35 4.58 -1.39
CA THR A 32 -2.16 3.55 -0.72
C THR A 32 -3.42 3.24 -1.53
N CYS A 33 -4.06 4.27 -2.08
CA CYS A 33 -5.26 4.16 -2.89
C CYS A 33 -5.09 4.93 -4.21
N ALA A 34 -5.82 4.51 -5.24
CA ALA A 34 -5.80 5.13 -6.57
C ALA A 34 -6.46 6.51 -6.58
N ARG A 35 -7.40 6.72 -5.67
CA ARG A 35 -8.20 7.96 -5.56
C ARG A 35 -8.34 8.42 -4.12
N PRO A 36 -8.62 9.72 -3.88
CA PRO A 36 -9.05 10.21 -2.56
C PRO A 36 -10.32 9.50 -2.09
N PRO A 37 -10.64 9.58 -0.77
CA PRO A 37 -11.91 9.06 -0.27
C PRO A 37 -13.11 9.72 -0.97
N GLU A 38 -14.14 8.93 -1.24
CA GLU A 38 -15.40 9.39 -1.80
C GLU A 38 -16.49 9.46 -0.73
N PRO A 39 -17.52 10.33 -0.89
CA PRO A 39 -18.67 10.33 0.00
C PRO A 39 -19.33 8.95 0.04
N LEU A 40 -19.79 8.54 1.23
CA LEU A 40 -20.50 7.26 1.40
C LEU A 40 -21.85 7.23 0.68
N GLU A 41 -22.48 8.38 0.55
CA GLU A 41 -23.76 8.54 -0.15
C GLU A 41 -23.57 8.34 -1.65
N GLY A 42 -24.29 7.37 -2.21
CA GLY A 42 -24.21 7.04 -3.63
C GLY A 42 -23.01 6.18 -4.05
N LEU A 43 -22.22 5.68 -3.10
CA LEU A 43 -21.11 4.79 -3.38
C LEU A 43 -21.64 3.45 -3.92
N ASP A 44 -21.26 3.10 -5.13
CA ASP A 44 -21.50 1.78 -5.68
C ASP A 44 -20.48 0.78 -5.07
N PRO A 45 -20.94 -0.23 -4.30
CA PRO A 45 -20.04 -1.22 -3.69
C PRO A 45 -19.17 -1.96 -4.70
N ASP A 46 -19.65 -2.12 -5.94
CA ASP A 46 -18.93 -2.83 -7.00
C ASP A 46 -17.77 -2.01 -7.58
N THR A 47 -17.80 -0.70 -7.44
CA THR A 47 -16.72 0.19 -7.91
C THR A 47 -15.38 -0.18 -7.29
N ARG A 48 -15.37 -0.58 -6.01
CA ARG A 48 -14.16 -1.04 -5.30
C ARG A 48 -13.48 -2.23 -5.96
N PHE A 49 -14.24 -3.11 -6.61
CA PHE A 49 -13.70 -4.32 -7.24
C PHE A 49 -13.23 -4.07 -8.67
N ARG A 50 -13.64 -2.96 -9.28
CA ARG A 50 -13.28 -2.60 -10.66
C ARG A 50 -12.01 -1.76 -10.74
N GLU A 51 -11.58 -1.18 -9.63
CA GLU A 51 -10.41 -0.31 -9.60
C GLU A 51 -9.12 -1.07 -9.31
N PRO A 52 -7.99 -0.59 -9.87
CA PRO A 52 -6.68 -1.09 -9.50
C PRO A 52 -6.43 -0.92 -8.00
N SER A 53 -6.11 -2.01 -7.32
CA SER A 53 -5.77 -1.98 -5.91
C SER A 53 -4.25 -1.94 -5.74
N PHE A 54 -3.74 -0.91 -5.06
CA PHE A 54 -2.32 -0.84 -4.70
C PHE A 54 -1.96 -1.65 -3.45
N VAL A 55 -2.96 -2.08 -2.65
CA VAL A 55 -2.75 -2.91 -1.44
C VAL A 55 -2.78 -4.41 -1.73
N ASN A 56 -3.60 -4.85 -2.67
CA ASN A 56 -3.77 -6.27 -2.99
C ASN A 56 -2.46 -6.98 -3.38
N PRO A 57 -1.55 -6.38 -4.18
CA PRO A 57 -0.29 -7.03 -4.52
C PRO A 57 0.51 -7.46 -3.30
N TYR A 58 0.61 -6.62 -2.27
CA TYR A 58 1.39 -6.92 -1.06
C TYR A 58 0.74 -8.02 -0.21
N ASN A 59 -0.61 -8.05 -0.14
CA ASN A 59 -1.35 -9.13 0.49
C ASN A 59 -1.13 -10.47 -0.22
N VAL A 60 -1.19 -10.48 -1.56
CA VAL A 60 -0.94 -11.68 -2.37
C VAL A 60 0.51 -12.16 -2.23
N LEU A 61 1.45 -11.23 -2.20
CA LEU A 61 2.88 -11.53 -2.06
C LEU A 61 3.23 -11.97 -0.63
N GLY A 62 2.49 -11.53 0.38
CA GLY A 62 2.75 -11.80 1.79
C GLY A 62 4.03 -11.12 2.26
N ILE A 63 4.23 -9.86 1.88
CA ILE A 63 5.34 -9.02 2.33
C ILE A 63 4.82 -7.89 3.22
N PRO A 64 5.63 -7.40 4.17
CA PRO A 64 5.24 -6.33 5.05
C PRO A 64 5.03 -5.02 4.29
N ALA A 65 3.94 -4.34 4.61
CA ALA A 65 3.62 -3.03 4.08
C ALA A 65 2.91 -2.17 5.13
N MET A 66 3.10 -0.86 5.07
CA MET A 66 2.43 0.10 5.92
C MET A 66 1.93 1.29 5.11
N SER A 67 0.90 1.97 5.60
CA SER A 67 0.43 3.23 5.04
C SER A 67 0.63 4.35 6.06
N LEU A 68 1.12 5.49 5.58
CA LEU A 68 1.37 6.69 6.37
C LEU A 68 0.71 7.90 5.72
N PRO A 69 0.20 8.87 6.48
CA PRO A 69 -0.28 10.12 5.91
C PRO A 69 0.84 10.85 5.15
N CYS A 70 0.55 11.30 3.93
CA CYS A 70 1.56 12.02 3.12
C CYS A 70 1.08 13.36 2.59
N GLY A 71 -0.07 13.83 3.03
CA GLY A 71 -0.63 15.11 2.63
C GLY A 71 -2.15 15.07 2.63
N PHE A 72 -2.74 16.04 1.93
CA PHE A 72 -4.18 16.19 1.81
C PHE A 72 -4.56 16.41 0.35
N GLY A 73 -5.67 15.83 -0.06
CA GLY A 73 -6.29 16.13 -1.35
C GLY A 73 -6.86 17.54 -1.41
N THR A 74 -7.35 17.92 -2.58
CA THR A 74 -7.99 19.23 -2.81
C THR A 74 -9.28 19.42 -1.99
N ASP A 75 -9.88 18.33 -1.56
CA ASP A 75 -11.03 18.24 -0.67
C ASP A 75 -10.69 18.34 0.83
N GLY A 76 -9.39 18.44 1.17
CA GLY A 76 -8.89 18.48 2.55
C GLY A 76 -8.84 17.14 3.24
N LEU A 77 -9.15 16.03 2.56
CA LEU A 77 -9.06 14.69 3.11
C LEU A 77 -7.63 14.13 3.02
N PRO A 78 -7.18 13.31 3.99
CA PRO A 78 -5.83 12.79 4.01
C PRO A 78 -5.59 11.77 2.90
N VAL A 79 -4.39 11.81 2.32
CA VAL A 79 -3.90 10.81 1.38
C VAL A 79 -2.79 9.98 1.99
N GLY A 80 -2.70 8.71 1.60
CA GLY A 80 -1.78 7.73 2.15
C GLY A 80 -0.63 7.40 1.21
N LEU A 81 0.58 7.38 1.78
CA LEU A 81 1.78 6.81 1.20
C LEU A 81 1.93 5.38 1.68
N GLN A 82 2.06 4.43 0.78
CA GLN A 82 2.33 3.04 1.12
C GLN A 82 3.80 2.73 0.92
N ILE A 83 4.39 2.05 1.91
CA ILE A 83 5.78 1.58 1.90
C ILE A 83 5.74 0.07 2.11
N ALA A 84 6.49 -0.68 1.32
CA ALA A 84 6.63 -2.12 1.45
C ALA A 84 8.11 -2.50 1.42
N THR A 85 8.48 -3.52 2.19
CA THR A 85 9.84 -4.07 2.29
C THR A 85 9.85 -5.57 1.99
N GLY A 86 11.01 -6.19 2.01
CA GLY A 86 11.15 -7.63 1.82
C GLY A 86 10.50 -8.46 2.92
N PRO A 87 10.32 -9.79 2.68
CA PRO A 87 9.80 -10.69 3.69
C PRO A 87 10.62 -10.65 4.97
N PHE A 88 9.95 -10.57 6.12
CA PHE A 88 10.56 -10.49 7.47
C PHE A 88 11.41 -9.23 7.72
N GLU A 89 11.23 -8.17 6.92
CA GLU A 89 11.92 -6.90 7.08
C GLU A 89 11.04 -5.83 7.76
N GLU A 90 10.12 -6.23 8.63
CA GLU A 90 9.31 -5.32 9.44
C GLU A 90 10.14 -4.29 10.22
N PRO A 91 11.32 -4.65 10.80
CA PRO A 91 12.15 -3.65 11.45
C PRO A 91 12.65 -2.55 10.51
N LEU A 92 13.00 -2.89 9.27
CA LEU A 92 13.37 -1.92 8.25
C LEU A 92 12.19 -1.04 7.88
N LEU A 93 11.01 -1.66 7.64
CA LEU A 93 9.77 -0.95 7.35
C LEU A 93 9.44 0.10 8.42
N LEU A 94 9.49 -0.29 9.69
CA LEU A 94 9.23 0.60 10.83
C LEU A 94 10.26 1.73 10.94
N ARG A 95 11.53 1.45 10.66
CA ARG A 95 12.58 2.49 10.64
C ARG A 95 12.34 3.53 9.55
N ILE A 96 11.98 3.08 8.34
CA ILE A 96 11.67 3.98 7.22
C ILE A 96 10.43 4.83 7.57
N GLY A 97 9.36 4.21 8.05
CA GLY A 97 8.15 4.91 8.47
C GLY A 97 8.41 5.94 9.56
N ARG A 98 9.21 5.58 10.57
CA ARG A 98 9.59 6.50 11.64
C ARG A 98 10.41 7.69 11.13
N ALA A 99 11.34 7.45 10.21
CA ALA A 99 12.15 8.51 9.60
C ALA A 99 11.24 9.47 8.81
N TYR A 100 10.30 8.94 8.05
CA TYR A 100 9.33 9.73 7.30
C TYR A 100 8.42 10.57 8.22
N GLU A 101 7.87 9.98 9.28
CA GLU A 101 7.04 10.71 10.25
C GLU A 101 7.78 11.84 10.95
N ARG A 102 9.09 11.70 11.20
CA ARG A 102 9.90 12.75 11.80
C ARG A 102 10.22 13.88 10.81
N ALA A 103 10.28 13.56 9.52
CA ALA A 103 10.60 14.53 8.47
C ALA A 103 9.36 15.30 7.97
N THR A 104 8.16 14.90 8.39
CA THR A 104 6.90 15.47 7.88
C THR A 104 5.93 15.82 9.02
N PRO A 105 5.08 16.86 8.85
CA PRO A 105 4.15 17.31 9.89
C PRO A 105 2.81 16.55 9.88
N TRP A 106 2.61 15.61 8.97
CA TRP A 106 1.28 15.06 8.67
C TRP A 106 0.63 14.36 9.86
N ARG A 107 1.39 13.69 10.71
CA ARG A 107 0.91 12.98 11.91
C ARG A 107 0.28 13.91 12.96
N GLU A 108 0.58 15.21 12.92
CA GLU A 108 0.10 16.19 13.89
C GLU A 108 -1.29 16.73 13.53
N ARG A 109 -1.71 16.53 12.28
CA ARG A 109 -3.01 16.96 11.79
C ARG A 109 -4.09 16.02 12.32
N ARG A 110 -5.17 16.61 12.83
CA ARG A 110 -6.35 15.92 13.33
C ARG A 110 -7.57 16.27 12.50
N PRO A 111 -8.58 15.37 12.40
CA PRO A 111 -9.87 15.72 11.83
C PRO A 111 -10.48 16.90 12.60
N PRO A 112 -11.25 17.75 11.93
CA PRO A 112 -12.06 18.73 12.64
C PRO A 112 -13.02 18.01 13.61
N ALA A 113 -13.23 18.61 14.78
CA ALA A 113 -14.17 18.09 15.80
C ALA A 113 -15.61 18.23 15.32
#